data_4f89981142e7bcace4ccf5b2b407485a
#
_entry.id   4f89981142e7bcace4ccf5b2b407485a
#
_cell.length_a   1.000
_cell.length_b   1.000
_cell.length_c   1.000
_cell.angle_alpha   90.00
_cell.angle_beta   90.00
_cell.angle_gamma   90.00
#
_symmetry.space_group_name_H-M   'P 1'
#
loop_
_entity.id
_entity.type
_entity.pdbx_description
1 polymer ?
#
loop_
_entity_poly.entity_id
_entity_poly.type
_entity_poly.pdbx_seq_one_letter_code
_entity_poly.pdbx_strand_id
1 'polypeptide(L)'
;DMEWINELLWGEGVGHSILLLSVVIALGIQLGKLKLFGISLGITMVLFVGIFLGHFGFTANPSVVHFFREFGLILFVYSVGMQVGPGFFSSFRKGGITLNMLACGIVFLGVITALIIHYITGIPIPTMVGILSGAVTNTPGLGAAQQAYSDMTGISDETIALGYAVAYPLGVIGIILSMIFIRYVFRISFAKETEQLEEETDTESGGEAVPISLVVKNPAIFGRSVSELSKLLEHREFVISRILRNDTNRIEIVAGNTVLNGDDKIFVITAEHDVEAIKTFIGQEIQMDRKQWIPAESQFISRRILVTRSEINGKQLGALQLRRLHGINVTRINRAGLELVATPNLVLQIGDRVTVVGSELAVEKVAETLGNSMKRLNEPNLVTIFVGIVLGIIVGSLPISFPGIPQPVKLGLAGGPLIVAILISRFGYRYKLVTYTTQSSNLLLRELGITLFLACVGLSAGEGFVDTIVNKGGVAWIGYGFIITLLPLLIIGCVGRYFYKLNYFTLMGLIAGSTTDPPALAYSNMAAGNDAPAVGYATVYPLTMFLRVLTAQLMILFFYT
;
A
#
# COMPACT_ATOMS: atom_id res chain seq x y z
N ASP A 1 -51.80 -12.76 -4.73
CA ASP A 1 -50.94 -11.55 -4.58
C ASP A 1 -49.51 -11.81 -4.06
N MET A 2 -48.93 -12.96 -4.38
CA MET A 2 -47.53 -13.24 -4.07
C MET A 2 -46.63 -13.33 -5.34
N GLU A 3 -47.14 -12.91 -6.47
CA GLU A 3 -46.40 -12.92 -7.75
C GLU A 3 -45.11 -12.07 -7.68
N TRP A 4 -45.17 -10.91 -7.04
CA TRP A 4 -44.00 -10.04 -6.87
C TRP A 4 -42.89 -10.68 -6.04
N ILE A 5 -43.24 -11.51 -5.04
CA ILE A 5 -42.22 -12.25 -4.23
C ILE A 5 -41.58 -13.31 -5.11
N ASN A 6 -42.36 -14.00 -5.92
CA ASN A 6 -41.85 -15.03 -6.81
C ASN A 6 -40.95 -14.43 -7.89
N GLU A 7 -41.35 -13.28 -8.47
CA GLU A 7 -40.53 -12.53 -9.42
C GLU A 7 -39.23 -12.01 -8.78
N LEU A 8 -39.29 -11.54 -7.53
CA LEU A 8 -38.12 -11.06 -6.79
C LEU A 8 -37.14 -12.19 -6.42
N LEU A 9 -37.67 -13.38 -6.06
CA LEU A 9 -36.81 -14.50 -5.60
C LEU A 9 -36.33 -15.40 -6.76
N TRP A 10 -37.07 -15.49 -7.85
CA TRP A 10 -36.82 -16.45 -8.93
C TRP A 10 -36.91 -15.83 -10.34
N GLY A 11 -37.12 -14.52 -10.43
CA GLY A 11 -37.21 -13.81 -11.72
C GLY A 11 -35.82 -13.54 -12.31
N GLU A 12 -35.83 -13.01 -13.55
CA GLU A 12 -34.60 -12.60 -14.26
C GLU A 12 -34.42 -11.06 -14.24
N GLY A 13 -35.15 -10.37 -13.39
CA GLY A 13 -35.12 -8.91 -13.31
C GLY A 13 -33.88 -8.35 -12.62
N VAL A 14 -33.68 -7.02 -12.77
CA VAL A 14 -32.59 -6.30 -12.10
C VAL A 14 -32.71 -6.41 -10.57
N GLY A 15 -33.93 -6.33 -10.04
CA GLY A 15 -34.20 -6.43 -8.60
C GLY A 15 -33.79 -7.78 -8.03
N HIS A 16 -34.14 -8.89 -8.70
CA HIS A 16 -33.68 -10.23 -8.36
C HIS A 16 -32.14 -10.34 -8.37
N SER A 17 -31.51 -9.84 -9.44
CA SER A 17 -30.05 -9.89 -9.58
C SER A 17 -29.33 -9.14 -8.46
N ILE A 18 -29.80 -7.95 -8.09
CA ILE A 18 -29.22 -7.16 -6.99
C ILE A 18 -29.45 -7.89 -5.65
N LEU A 19 -30.63 -8.45 -5.42
CA LEU A 19 -30.93 -9.22 -4.22
C LEU A 19 -29.99 -10.41 -4.09
N LEU A 20 -29.85 -11.21 -5.15
CA LEU A 20 -28.99 -12.39 -5.17
C LEU A 20 -27.53 -12.02 -4.92
N LEU A 21 -27.00 -11.01 -5.62
CA LEU A 21 -25.63 -10.52 -5.41
C LEU A 21 -25.42 -10.01 -3.99
N SER A 22 -26.41 -9.30 -3.42
CA SER A 22 -26.32 -8.80 -2.04
C SER A 22 -26.29 -9.94 -1.02
N VAL A 23 -27.07 -11.00 -1.24
CA VAL A 23 -27.05 -12.20 -0.40
C VAL A 23 -25.69 -12.91 -0.49
N VAL A 24 -25.16 -13.11 -1.70
CA VAL A 24 -23.83 -13.71 -1.92
C VAL A 24 -22.76 -12.92 -1.18
N ILE A 25 -22.76 -11.60 -1.31
CA ILE A 25 -21.78 -10.71 -0.68
C ILE A 25 -21.92 -10.77 0.85
N ALA A 26 -23.11 -10.61 1.38
CA ALA A 26 -23.34 -10.59 2.82
C ALA A 26 -22.94 -11.92 3.48
N LEU A 27 -23.36 -13.04 2.92
CA LEU A 27 -22.98 -14.38 3.40
C LEU A 27 -21.48 -14.62 3.24
N GLY A 28 -20.91 -14.24 2.10
CA GLY A 28 -19.48 -14.41 1.85
C GLY A 28 -18.60 -13.62 2.81
N ILE A 29 -18.94 -12.36 3.09
CA ILE A 29 -18.24 -11.54 4.09
C ILE A 29 -18.38 -12.13 5.48
N GLN A 30 -19.57 -12.59 5.85
CA GLN A 30 -19.80 -13.20 7.18
C GLN A 30 -19.01 -14.48 7.36
N LEU A 31 -19.01 -15.36 6.36
CA LEU A 31 -18.20 -16.58 6.38
C LEU A 31 -16.70 -16.28 6.33
N GLY A 32 -16.30 -15.21 5.63
CA GLY A 32 -14.92 -14.75 5.57
C GLY A 32 -14.33 -14.34 6.92
N LYS A 33 -15.18 -13.98 7.91
CA LYS A 33 -14.76 -13.67 9.28
C LYS A 33 -14.40 -14.92 10.09
N LEU A 34 -14.81 -16.10 9.65
CA LEU A 34 -14.47 -17.35 10.31
C LEU A 34 -12.96 -17.55 10.26
N LYS A 35 -12.40 -17.96 11.38
CA LYS A 35 -10.97 -18.26 11.51
C LYS A 35 -10.74 -19.76 11.47
N LEU A 36 -9.96 -20.20 10.49
CA LEU A 36 -9.49 -21.58 10.41
C LEU A 36 -8.02 -21.60 10.83
N PHE A 37 -7.69 -22.34 11.89
CA PHE A 37 -6.33 -22.35 12.48
C PHE A 37 -5.77 -20.96 12.83
N GLY A 38 -6.64 -20.03 13.25
CA GLY A 38 -6.26 -18.66 13.60
C GLY A 38 -6.20 -17.67 12.41
N ILE A 39 -6.35 -18.15 11.17
CA ILE A 39 -6.30 -17.35 9.94
C ILE A 39 -7.74 -17.10 9.47
N SER A 40 -8.07 -15.83 9.19
CA SER A 40 -9.35 -15.45 8.60
C SER A 40 -9.44 -15.95 7.16
N LEU A 41 -10.58 -16.53 6.78
CA LEU A 41 -10.82 -16.99 5.41
C LEU A 41 -10.91 -15.84 4.39
N GLY A 42 -11.20 -14.62 4.89
CA GLY A 42 -11.14 -13.40 4.11
C GLY A 42 -12.28 -13.21 3.12
N ILE A 43 -12.18 -12.11 2.38
CA ILE A 43 -13.22 -11.64 1.45
C ILE A 43 -13.43 -12.60 0.27
N THR A 44 -12.46 -13.48 -0.01
CA THR A 44 -12.54 -14.48 -1.08
C THR A 44 -13.68 -15.49 -0.86
N MET A 45 -14.17 -15.62 0.37
CA MET A 45 -15.36 -16.43 0.64
C MET A 45 -16.61 -15.98 -0.14
N VAL A 46 -16.65 -14.73 -0.60
CA VAL A 46 -17.71 -14.25 -1.51
C VAL A 46 -17.71 -15.05 -2.81
N LEU A 47 -16.54 -15.36 -3.37
CA LEU A 47 -16.42 -16.20 -4.57
C LEU A 47 -17.00 -17.60 -4.30
N PHE A 48 -16.63 -18.22 -3.18
CA PHE A 48 -17.11 -19.59 -2.86
C PHE A 48 -18.60 -19.64 -2.58
N VAL A 49 -19.18 -18.64 -1.92
CA VAL A 49 -20.64 -18.54 -1.75
C VAL A 49 -21.31 -18.35 -3.10
N GLY A 50 -20.75 -17.53 -3.99
CA GLY A 50 -21.24 -17.38 -5.36
C GLY A 50 -21.22 -18.70 -6.13
N ILE A 51 -20.12 -19.44 -6.09
CA ILE A 51 -19.98 -20.78 -6.70
C ILE A 51 -21.04 -21.74 -6.14
N PHE A 52 -21.21 -21.76 -4.82
CA PHE A 52 -22.19 -22.63 -4.16
C PHE A 52 -23.60 -22.33 -4.63
N LEU A 53 -24.05 -21.08 -4.60
CA LEU A 53 -25.39 -20.71 -5.05
C LEU A 53 -25.57 -20.91 -6.56
N GLY A 54 -24.57 -20.57 -7.38
CA GLY A 54 -24.58 -20.82 -8.82
C GLY A 54 -24.71 -22.31 -9.16
N HIS A 55 -24.05 -23.20 -8.39
CA HIS A 55 -24.18 -24.63 -8.54
C HIS A 55 -25.61 -25.15 -8.29
N PHE A 56 -26.33 -24.53 -7.36
CA PHE A 56 -27.74 -24.86 -7.09
C PHE A 56 -28.73 -24.19 -8.05
N GLY A 57 -28.24 -23.57 -9.12
CA GLY A 57 -29.07 -22.99 -10.18
C GLY A 57 -29.58 -21.58 -9.91
N PHE A 58 -29.06 -20.88 -8.90
CA PHE A 58 -29.36 -19.47 -8.70
C PHE A 58 -28.60 -18.64 -9.76
N THR A 59 -29.34 -18.03 -10.67
CA THR A 59 -28.81 -17.24 -11.77
C THR A 59 -29.27 -15.81 -11.70
N ALA A 60 -28.43 -14.87 -12.08
CA ALA A 60 -28.76 -13.46 -12.19
C ALA A 60 -28.76 -13.04 -13.67
N ASN A 61 -29.37 -11.91 -13.98
CA ASN A 61 -29.40 -11.38 -15.35
C ASN A 61 -27.97 -11.20 -15.89
N PRO A 62 -27.63 -11.79 -17.04
CA PRO A 62 -26.26 -11.78 -17.59
C PRO A 62 -25.72 -10.36 -17.80
N SER A 63 -26.55 -9.41 -18.25
CA SER A 63 -26.12 -8.02 -18.45
C SER A 63 -25.79 -7.31 -17.14
N VAL A 64 -26.57 -7.59 -16.08
CA VAL A 64 -26.32 -7.05 -14.73
C VAL A 64 -25.04 -7.64 -14.16
N VAL A 65 -24.84 -8.95 -14.27
CA VAL A 65 -23.64 -9.64 -13.82
C VAL A 65 -22.40 -9.10 -14.55
N HIS A 66 -22.49 -8.94 -15.87
CA HIS A 66 -21.39 -8.40 -16.66
C HIS A 66 -21.03 -6.98 -16.23
N PHE A 67 -22.02 -6.10 -16.10
CA PHE A 67 -21.78 -4.72 -15.65
C PHE A 67 -21.12 -4.66 -14.27
N PHE A 68 -21.67 -5.36 -13.28
CA PHE A 68 -21.12 -5.33 -11.91
C PHE A 68 -19.76 -5.98 -11.81
N ARG A 69 -19.47 -7.00 -12.61
CA ARG A 69 -18.15 -7.61 -12.70
C ARG A 69 -17.10 -6.61 -13.18
N GLU A 70 -17.35 -5.94 -14.31
CA GLU A 70 -16.42 -4.98 -14.90
C GLU A 70 -16.27 -3.74 -14.03
N PHE A 71 -17.38 -3.17 -13.58
CA PHE A 71 -17.36 -1.98 -12.73
C PHE A 71 -16.71 -2.27 -11.36
N GLY A 72 -17.02 -3.41 -10.77
CA GLY A 72 -16.38 -3.88 -9.53
C GLY A 72 -14.87 -4.03 -9.69
N LEU A 73 -14.43 -4.62 -10.80
CA LEU A 73 -13.00 -4.77 -11.11
C LEU A 73 -12.30 -3.41 -11.21
N ILE A 74 -12.89 -2.45 -11.94
CA ILE A 74 -12.34 -1.10 -12.09
C ILE A 74 -12.19 -0.41 -10.72
N LEU A 75 -13.25 -0.40 -9.91
CA LEU A 75 -13.21 0.20 -8.57
C LEU A 75 -12.13 -0.44 -7.69
N PHE A 76 -12.05 -1.76 -7.74
CA PHE A 76 -11.08 -2.52 -6.96
C PHE A 76 -9.64 -2.19 -7.36
N VAL A 77 -9.29 -2.31 -8.63
CA VAL A 77 -7.91 -2.09 -9.09
C VAL A 77 -7.49 -0.62 -8.99
N TYR A 78 -8.44 0.31 -9.22
CA TYR A 78 -8.18 1.74 -9.02
C TYR A 78 -7.86 2.07 -7.57
N SER A 79 -8.65 1.54 -6.63
CA SER A 79 -8.43 1.73 -5.18
C SER A 79 -7.09 1.14 -4.74
N VAL A 80 -6.73 -0.05 -5.24
CA VAL A 80 -5.43 -0.66 -5.00
C VAL A 80 -4.31 0.23 -5.53
N GLY A 81 -4.42 0.74 -6.76
CA GLY A 81 -3.45 1.64 -7.37
C GLY A 81 -3.25 2.93 -6.57
N MET A 82 -4.33 3.53 -6.07
CA MET A 82 -4.28 4.71 -5.20
C MET A 82 -3.56 4.43 -3.87
N GLN A 83 -3.78 3.27 -3.28
CA GLN A 83 -3.12 2.85 -2.03
C GLN A 83 -1.63 2.59 -2.22
N VAL A 84 -1.27 1.95 -3.31
CA VAL A 84 0.07 1.48 -3.64
C VAL A 84 0.96 2.60 -4.17
N GLY A 85 0.38 3.55 -4.90
CA GLY A 85 1.11 4.58 -5.67
C GLY A 85 2.15 5.39 -4.88
N PRO A 86 1.87 5.87 -3.67
CA PRO A 86 2.86 6.62 -2.88
C PRO A 86 4.12 5.80 -2.57
N GLY A 87 3.95 4.51 -2.26
CA GLY A 87 5.03 3.58 -1.95
C GLY A 87 5.77 3.04 -3.17
N PHE A 88 5.13 3.00 -4.35
CA PHE A 88 5.67 2.36 -5.54
C PHE A 88 7.07 2.87 -5.91
N PHE A 89 7.25 4.18 -6.00
CA PHE A 89 8.54 4.78 -6.36
C PHE A 89 9.54 4.80 -5.19
N SER A 90 9.06 4.86 -3.95
CA SER A 90 9.95 4.82 -2.77
C SER A 90 10.52 3.43 -2.51
N SER A 91 9.83 2.39 -2.94
CA SER A 91 10.29 1.00 -2.80
C SER A 91 11.57 0.67 -3.59
N PHE A 92 11.95 1.53 -4.54
CA PHE A 92 13.21 1.39 -5.31
C PHE A 92 14.42 2.11 -4.66
N ARG A 93 14.31 2.63 -3.44
CA ARG A 93 15.45 3.19 -2.68
C ARG A 93 16.33 2.08 -2.11
N LYS A 94 17.49 2.45 -1.53
CA LYS A 94 18.46 1.52 -0.91
C LYS A 94 17.73 0.52 0.01
N GLY A 95 18.06 -0.76 -0.12
CA GLY A 95 17.40 -1.87 0.60
C GLY A 95 16.17 -2.45 -0.12
N GLY A 96 15.30 -1.61 -0.69
CA GLY A 96 14.11 -2.04 -1.41
C GLY A 96 14.39 -2.68 -2.78
N ILE A 97 15.50 -2.33 -3.43
CA ILE A 97 15.88 -2.90 -4.74
C ILE A 97 16.08 -4.41 -4.64
N THR A 98 16.83 -4.88 -3.65
CA THR A 98 17.07 -6.32 -3.44
C THR A 98 15.78 -7.09 -3.22
N LEU A 99 14.90 -6.57 -2.36
CA LEU A 99 13.60 -7.19 -2.09
C LEU A 99 12.73 -7.23 -3.37
N ASN A 100 12.70 -6.15 -4.14
CA ASN A 100 11.95 -6.10 -5.38
C ASN A 100 12.52 -7.02 -6.47
N MET A 101 13.84 -7.17 -6.57
CA MET A 101 14.47 -8.15 -7.46
C MET A 101 14.09 -9.59 -7.11
N LEU A 102 14.13 -9.94 -5.83
CA LEU A 102 13.70 -11.26 -5.35
C LEU A 102 12.20 -11.49 -5.60
N ALA A 103 11.38 -10.46 -5.37
CA ALA A 103 9.95 -10.53 -5.66
C ALA A 103 9.67 -10.73 -7.15
N CYS A 104 10.38 -10.04 -8.05
CA CYS A 104 10.34 -10.31 -9.49
C CYS A 104 10.72 -11.76 -9.80
N GLY A 105 11.76 -12.28 -9.15
CA GLY A 105 12.17 -13.68 -9.28
C GLY A 105 11.04 -14.65 -8.93
N ILE A 106 10.31 -14.39 -7.83
CA ILE A 106 9.14 -15.20 -7.44
C ILE A 106 8.05 -15.14 -8.51
N VAL A 107 7.73 -13.95 -9.00
CA VAL A 107 6.68 -13.79 -10.04
C VAL A 107 7.05 -14.53 -11.31
N PHE A 108 8.23 -14.30 -11.86
CA PHE A 108 8.66 -14.93 -13.12
C PHE A 108 8.86 -16.43 -12.98
N LEU A 109 9.41 -16.90 -11.88
CA LEU A 109 9.55 -18.34 -11.64
C LEU A 109 8.18 -19.03 -11.51
N GLY A 110 7.18 -18.33 -10.92
CA GLY A 110 5.80 -18.81 -10.88
C GLY A 110 5.19 -18.95 -12.28
N VAL A 111 5.40 -17.95 -13.14
CA VAL A 111 4.96 -17.99 -14.55
C VAL A 111 5.65 -19.13 -15.31
N ILE A 112 6.96 -19.27 -15.15
CA ILE A 112 7.72 -20.36 -15.79
C ILE A 112 7.21 -21.73 -15.32
N THR A 113 6.97 -21.89 -14.02
CA THR A 113 6.43 -23.13 -13.46
C THR A 113 5.05 -23.45 -14.06
N ALA A 114 4.17 -22.46 -14.17
CA ALA A 114 2.85 -22.62 -14.78
C ALA A 114 2.95 -23.02 -16.27
N LEU A 115 3.83 -22.39 -17.03
CA LEU A 115 4.07 -22.73 -18.45
C LEU A 115 4.63 -24.16 -18.60
N ILE A 116 5.57 -24.55 -17.74
CA ILE A 116 6.11 -25.92 -17.75
C ILE A 116 4.97 -26.93 -17.50
N ILE A 117 4.12 -26.69 -16.52
CA ILE A 117 2.98 -27.55 -16.22
C ILE A 117 2.00 -27.57 -17.40
N HIS A 118 1.73 -26.44 -18.04
CA HIS A 118 0.90 -26.36 -19.24
C HIS A 118 1.43 -27.29 -20.36
N TYR A 119 2.72 -27.17 -20.69
CA TYR A 119 3.32 -27.98 -21.75
C TYR A 119 3.39 -29.50 -21.43
N ILE A 120 3.56 -29.85 -20.15
CA ILE A 120 3.61 -31.28 -19.74
C ILE A 120 2.20 -31.88 -19.69
N THR A 121 1.21 -31.13 -19.20
CA THR A 121 -0.13 -31.69 -18.91
C THR A 121 -1.14 -31.42 -20.02
N GLY A 122 -0.88 -30.45 -20.91
CA GLY A 122 -1.82 -30.02 -21.93
C GLY A 122 -3.01 -29.22 -21.41
N ILE A 123 -2.99 -28.75 -20.15
CA ILE A 123 -4.05 -27.90 -19.60
C ILE A 123 -4.09 -26.58 -20.39
N PRO A 124 -5.27 -26.14 -20.88
CA PRO A 124 -5.39 -24.90 -21.65
C PRO A 124 -4.82 -23.69 -20.90
N ILE A 125 -4.23 -22.76 -21.64
CA ILE A 125 -3.64 -21.53 -21.06
C ILE A 125 -4.63 -20.73 -20.21
N PRO A 126 -5.88 -20.50 -20.62
CA PRO A 126 -6.84 -19.78 -19.78
C PRO A 126 -7.00 -20.43 -18.40
N THR A 127 -7.22 -21.73 -18.36
CA THR A 127 -7.30 -22.50 -17.12
C THR A 127 -6.00 -22.39 -16.30
N MET A 128 -4.84 -22.51 -16.96
CA MET A 128 -3.53 -22.45 -16.28
C MET A 128 -3.29 -21.07 -15.66
N VAL A 129 -3.69 -19.98 -16.31
CA VAL A 129 -3.59 -18.62 -15.76
C VAL A 129 -4.55 -18.46 -14.57
N GLY A 130 -5.72 -19.09 -14.62
CA GLY A 130 -6.62 -19.16 -13.47
C GLY A 130 -5.95 -19.88 -12.29
N ILE A 131 -5.38 -21.06 -12.51
CA ILE A 131 -4.66 -21.82 -11.48
C ILE A 131 -3.49 -21.01 -10.91
N LEU A 132 -2.68 -20.36 -11.77
CA LEU A 132 -1.59 -19.50 -11.34
C LEU A 132 -2.09 -18.36 -10.45
N SER A 133 -3.13 -17.64 -10.88
CA SER A 133 -3.69 -16.51 -10.14
C SER A 133 -4.26 -16.95 -8.78
N GLY A 134 -4.90 -18.12 -8.72
CA GLY A 134 -5.38 -18.72 -7.46
C GLY A 134 -4.24 -19.16 -6.55
N ALA A 135 -3.24 -19.83 -7.10
CA ALA A 135 -2.06 -20.32 -6.38
C ALA A 135 -1.28 -19.19 -5.67
N VAL A 136 -1.29 -18.01 -6.25
CA VAL A 136 -0.63 -16.81 -5.69
C VAL A 136 -1.62 -15.80 -5.11
N THR A 137 -2.87 -16.19 -4.92
CA THR A 137 -3.95 -15.39 -4.30
C THR A 137 -4.19 -14.02 -4.96
N ASN A 138 -3.87 -13.88 -6.25
CA ASN A 138 -3.94 -12.60 -6.96
C ASN A 138 -5.25 -12.42 -7.72
N THR A 139 -6.25 -11.82 -7.09
CA THR A 139 -7.56 -11.55 -7.69
C THR A 139 -7.51 -10.53 -8.86
N PRO A 140 -6.70 -9.46 -8.83
CA PRO A 140 -6.57 -8.58 -10.00
C PRO A 140 -6.01 -9.31 -11.24
N GLY A 141 -5.11 -10.27 -11.05
CA GLY A 141 -4.60 -11.12 -12.13
C GLY A 141 -5.69 -12.00 -12.74
N LEU A 142 -6.59 -12.55 -11.91
CA LEU A 142 -7.77 -13.26 -12.39
C LEU A 142 -8.62 -12.36 -13.31
N GLY A 143 -8.96 -11.15 -12.84
CA GLY A 143 -9.75 -10.20 -13.63
C GLY A 143 -9.06 -9.80 -14.93
N ALA A 144 -7.75 -9.56 -14.87
CA ALA A 144 -6.94 -9.22 -16.04
C ALA A 144 -6.90 -10.35 -17.09
N ALA A 145 -6.77 -11.60 -16.64
CA ALA A 145 -6.80 -12.77 -17.52
C ALA A 145 -8.17 -12.93 -18.20
N GLN A 146 -9.27 -12.83 -17.44
CA GLN A 146 -10.61 -12.92 -17.98
C GLN A 146 -10.90 -11.81 -19.00
N GLN A 147 -10.47 -10.58 -18.70
CA GLN A 147 -10.62 -9.45 -19.60
C GLN A 147 -9.83 -9.64 -20.89
N ALA A 148 -8.54 -10.04 -20.79
CA ALA A 148 -7.70 -10.29 -21.95
C ALA A 148 -8.28 -11.39 -22.85
N TYR A 149 -8.80 -12.47 -22.26
CA TYR A 149 -9.45 -13.55 -22.99
C TYR A 149 -10.72 -13.05 -23.70
N SER A 150 -11.57 -12.34 -22.99
CA SER A 150 -12.80 -11.78 -23.55
C SER A 150 -12.54 -10.76 -24.67
N ASP A 151 -11.50 -9.94 -24.54
CA ASP A 151 -11.10 -8.96 -25.57
C ASP A 151 -10.58 -9.66 -26.84
N MET A 152 -9.94 -10.83 -26.71
CA MET A 152 -9.42 -11.61 -27.85
C MET A 152 -10.49 -12.44 -28.56
N THR A 153 -11.38 -13.06 -27.80
CA THR A 153 -12.29 -14.10 -28.31
C THR A 153 -13.74 -13.62 -28.47
N GLY A 154 -14.09 -12.51 -27.79
CA GLY A 154 -15.47 -12.02 -27.72
C GLY A 154 -16.37 -12.80 -26.76
N ILE A 155 -15.84 -13.81 -26.07
CA ILE A 155 -16.58 -14.66 -25.13
C ILE A 155 -15.85 -14.72 -23.78
N SER A 156 -16.56 -15.07 -22.72
CA SER A 156 -15.96 -15.37 -21.42
C SER A 156 -15.63 -16.84 -21.27
N ASP A 157 -14.52 -17.15 -20.59
CA ASP A 157 -14.15 -18.52 -20.25
C ASP A 157 -14.21 -18.71 -18.72
N GLU A 158 -15.15 -19.53 -18.29
CA GLU A 158 -15.40 -19.82 -16.88
C GLU A 158 -14.27 -20.67 -16.27
N THR A 159 -13.50 -21.37 -17.09
CA THR A 159 -12.41 -22.23 -16.59
C THR A 159 -11.30 -21.42 -15.93
N ILE A 160 -11.14 -20.14 -16.27
CA ILE A 160 -10.19 -19.24 -15.61
C ILE A 160 -10.59 -19.05 -14.14
N ALA A 161 -11.88 -18.77 -13.89
CA ALA A 161 -12.41 -18.61 -12.54
C ALA A 161 -12.39 -19.93 -11.75
N LEU A 162 -12.71 -21.04 -12.40
CA LEU A 162 -12.68 -22.37 -11.80
C LEU A 162 -11.24 -22.76 -11.40
N GLY A 163 -10.26 -22.53 -12.26
CA GLY A 163 -8.85 -22.73 -11.95
C GLY A 163 -8.40 -21.92 -10.72
N TYR A 164 -8.80 -20.66 -10.68
CA TYR A 164 -8.54 -19.78 -9.52
C TYR A 164 -9.16 -20.33 -8.24
N ALA A 165 -10.45 -20.64 -8.25
CA ALA A 165 -11.17 -21.10 -7.07
C ALA A 165 -10.61 -22.40 -6.50
N VAL A 166 -10.22 -23.34 -7.38
CA VAL A 166 -9.66 -24.63 -6.99
C VAL A 166 -8.25 -24.50 -6.40
N ALA A 167 -7.42 -23.61 -6.95
CA ALA A 167 -6.03 -23.45 -6.50
C ALA A 167 -5.91 -22.54 -5.25
N TYR A 168 -6.85 -21.64 -5.03
CA TYR A 168 -6.75 -20.57 -4.00
C TYR A 168 -6.58 -21.11 -2.57
N PRO A 169 -7.38 -22.07 -2.06
CA PRO A 169 -7.28 -22.50 -0.66
C PRO A 169 -5.91 -23.06 -0.30
N LEU A 170 -5.38 -23.95 -1.15
CA LEU A 170 -4.04 -24.50 -0.94
C LEU A 170 -2.93 -23.50 -1.29
N GLY A 171 -3.22 -22.46 -2.09
CA GLY A 171 -2.33 -21.34 -2.29
C GLY A 171 -2.03 -20.61 -0.97
N VAL A 172 -3.05 -20.19 -0.22
CA VAL A 172 -2.88 -19.55 1.10
C VAL A 172 -2.10 -20.44 2.06
N ILE A 173 -2.49 -21.71 2.14
CA ILE A 173 -1.81 -22.69 3.01
C ILE A 173 -0.35 -22.87 2.57
N GLY A 174 -0.10 -23.02 1.28
CA GLY A 174 1.23 -23.21 0.71
C GLY A 174 2.17 -22.03 0.97
N ILE A 175 1.67 -20.80 0.89
CA ILE A 175 2.44 -19.59 1.21
C ILE A 175 2.93 -19.64 2.67
N ILE A 176 2.03 -19.93 3.61
CA ILE A 176 2.37 -20.03 5.03
C ILE A 176 3.31 -21.21 5.30
N LEU A 177 3.04 -22.37 4.69
CA LEU A 177 3.92 -23.55 4.79
C LEU A 177 5.33 -23.27 4.27
N SER A 178 5.48 -22.48 3.21
CA SER A 178 6.80 -22.09 2.70
C SER A 178 7.61 -21.31 3.75
N MET A 179 6.98 -20.39 4.47
CA MET A 179 7.61 -19.65 5.55
C MET A 179 8.05 -20.58 6.69
N ILE A 180 7.15 -21.48 7.12
CA ILE A 180 7.43 -22.45 8.18
C ILE A 180 8.56 -23.38 7.76
N PHE A 181 8.57 -23.86 6.52
CA PHE A 181 9.60 -24.73 5.98
C PHE A 181 10.98 -24.04 5.99
N ILE A 182 11.08 -22.80 5.50
CA ILE A 182 12.31 -22.01 5.52
C ILE A 182 12.83 -21.85 6.96
N ARG A 183 11.94 -21.52 7.89
CA ARG A 183 12.28 -21.42 9.32
C ARG A 183 12.91 -22.71 9.85
N TYR A 184 12.31 -23.84 9.51
CA TYR A 184 12.77 -25.16 9.98
C TYR A 184 14.11 -25.54 9.37
N VAL A 185 14.26 -25.40 8.04
CA VAL A 185 15.50 -25.74 7.32
C VAL A 185 16.69 -24.91 7.81
N PHE A 186 16.51 -23.62 7.99
CA PHE A 186 17.59 -22.74 8.45
C PHE A 186 17.69 -22.64 9.98
N ARG A 187 16.89 -23.41 10.73
CA ARG A 187 16.86 -23.42 12.20
C ARG A 187 16.79 -22.02 12.80
N ILE A 188 15.89 -21.20 12.29
CA ILE A 188 15.77 -19.78 12.62
C ILE A 188 15.22 -19.60 14.03
N SER A 189 15.95 -18.84 14.87
CA SER A 189 15.54 -18.41 16.20
C SER A 189 14.97 -16.99 16.13
N PHE A 190 13.73 -16.79 16.56
CA PHE A 190 13.10 -15.47 16.55
C PHE A 190 13.82 -14.45 17.43
N ALA A 191 14.38 -14.88 18.57
CA ALA A 191 15.15 -13.98 19.44
C ALA A 191 16.37 -13.36 18.72
N LYS A 192 17.11 -14.18 17.96
CA LYS A 192 18.26 -13.70 17.18
C LYS A 192 17.84 -12.80 16.02
N GLU A 193 16.70 -13.10 15.37
CA GLU A 193 16.20 -12.26 14.29
C GLU A 193 15.72 -10.90 14.81
N THR A 194 15.15 -10.85 16.01
CA THR A 194 14.76 -9.59 16.66
C THR A 194 15.99 -8.75 17.01
N GLU A 195 17.04 -9.37 17.59
CA GLU A 195 18.30 -8.70 17.91
C GLU A 195 18.97 -8.10 16.65
N GLN A 196 19.03 -8.87 15.55
CA GLN A 196 19.53 -8.36 14.26
C GLN A 196 18.71 -7.19 13.73
N LEU A 197 17.40 -7.23 13.89
CA LEU A 197 16.52 -6.17 13.41
C LEU A 197 16.71 -4.87 14.19
N GLU A 198 16.91 -4.97 15.50
CA GLU A 198 17.22 -3.83 16.36
C GLU A 198 18.57 -3.20 15.98
N GLU A 199 19.60 -4.00 15.73
CA GLU A 199 20.91 -3.54 15.26
C GLU A 199 20.84 -2.87 13.86
N GLU A 200 20.03 -3.42 12.93
CA GLU A 200 19.81 -2.83 11.61
C GLU A 200 19.03 -1.51 11.69
N THR A 201 18.03 -1.44 12.58
CA THR A 201 17.20 -0.24 12.77
C THR A 201 18.01 0.91 13.35
N ASP A 202 18.92 0.63 14.28
CA ASP A 202 19.87 1.62 14.84
C ASP A 202 20.84 2.17 13.78
N THR A 203 21.08 1.41 12.71
CA THR A 203 21.98 1.81 11.61
C THR A 203 21.24 2.52 10.46
N GLU A 204 19.94 2.26 10.26
CA GLU A 204 19.12 2.77 9.13
C GLU A 204 18.12 3.87 9.49
N SER A 205 18.05 4.31 10.75
CA SER A 205 17.11 5.36 11.20
C SER A 205 17.38 6.71 10.52
N GLY A 206 17.30 6.73 9.23
CA GLY A 206 17.40 7.93 8.40
C GLY A 206 16.05 8.58 8.20
N GLY A 207 15.72 9.59 9.03
CA GLY A 207 14.62 10.49 8.73
C GLY A 207 13.59 10.76 9.81
N GLU A 208 13.60 10.03 10.92
CA GLU A 208 12.72 10.36 12.04
C GLU A 208 13.22 11.62 12.78
N ALA A 209 12.30 12.54 13.03
CA ALA A 209 12.62 13.81 13.66
C ALA A 209 12.73 13.66 15.19
N VAL A 210 13.95 13.69 15.71
CA VAL A 210 14.26 13.55 17.13
C VAL A 210 14.45 14.91 17.78
N PRO A 211 13.77 15.19 18.92
CA PRO A 211 14.00 16.40 19.71
C PRO A 211 15.19 16.21 20.65
N ILE A 212 16.15 17.13 20.60
CA ILE A 212 17.28 17.19 21.52
C ILE A 212 17.43 18.56 22.15
N SER A 213 17.95 18.61 23.35
CA SER A 213 18.29 19.86 24.05
C SER A 213 19.80 20.00 24.18
N LEU A 214 20.36 21.11 23.69
CA LEU A 214 21.80 21.35 23.67
C LEU A 214 22.17 22.65 24.39
N VAL A 215 23.35 22.70 24.99
CA VAL A 215 24.00 23.94 25.40
C VAL A 215 25.02 24.31 24.34
N VAL A 216 24.99 25.58 23.92
CA VAL A 216 25.93 26.12 22.94
C VAL A 216 27.31 26.27 23.59
N LYS A 217 28.24 25.41 23.24
CA LYS A 217 29.60 25.36 23.80
C LYS A 217 30.70 25.61 22.77
N ASN A 218 30.42 25.51 21.49
CA ASN A 218 31.39 25.70 20.44
C ASN A 218 31.65 27.19 20.19
N PRO A 219 32.86 27.72 20.48
CA PRO A 219 33.19 29.13 20.27
C PRO A 219 33.09 29.57 18.80
N ALA A 220 33.19 28.65 17.83
CA ALA A 220 33.14 28.94 16.41
C ALA A 220 31.76 29.43 15.95
N ILE A 221 30.71 29.19 16.75
CA ILE A 221 29.33 29.61 16.43
C ILE A 221 28.83 30.76 17.30
N PHE A 222 29.63 31.25 18.26
CA PHE A 222 29.25 32.38 19.07
C PHE A 222 29.12 33.65 18.21
N GLY A 223 28.05 34.40 18.44
CA GLY A 223 27.76 35.61 17.68
C GLY A 223 27.22 35.38 16.25
N ARG A 224 27.07 34.14 15.84
CA ARG A 224 26.50 33.80 14.51
C ARG A 224 25.00 33.63 14.58
N SER A 225 24.34 34.02 13.51
CA SER A 225 22.90 33.80 13.35
C SER A 225 22.56 32.36 13.01
N VAL A 226 21.35 31.94 13.35
CA VAL A 226 20.84 30.60 12.98
C VAL A 226 20.83 30.38 11.47
N SER A 227 20.60 31.45 10.68
CA SER A 227 20.66 31.39 9.22
C SER A 227 22.07 31.09 8.70
N GLU A 228 23.11 31.65 9.35
CA GLU A 228 24.51 31.34 9.02
C GLU A 228 24.88 29.92 9.44
N LEU A 229 24.39 29.47 10.60
CA LEU A 229 24.57 28.10 11.05
C LEU A 229 23.97 27.09 10.08
N SER A 230 22.76 27.37 9.60
CA SER A 230 22.09 26.51 8.61
C SER A 230 22.86 26.41 7.28
N LYS A 231 23.57 27.47 6.88
CA LYS A 231 24.44 27.44 5.71
C LYS A 231 25.71 26.64 5.93
N LEU A 232 26.28 26.69 7.13
CA LEU A 232 27.48 25.89 7.47
C LEU A 232 27.18 24.39 7.54
N LEU A 233 25.92 24.03 7.87
CA LEU A 233 25.44 22.67 7.99
C LEU A 233 24.48 22.30 6.85
N GLU A 234 24.77 22.76 5.64
CA GLU A 234 23.88 22.73 4.47
C GLU A 234 23.34 21.33 4.09
N HIS A 235 24.05 20.26 4.50
CA HIS A 235 23.69 18.87 4.24
C HIS A 235 23.05 18.16 5.44
N ARG A 236 22.70 18.91 6.51
CA ARG A 236 22.11 18.37 7.73
C ARG A 236 20.67 18.85 7.90
N GLU A 237 19.80 17.94 8.34
CA GLU A 237 18.39 18.24 8.57
C GLU A 237 18.14 18.59 10.03
N PHE A 238 18.03 19.88 10.35
CA PHE A 238 17.71 20.35 11.70
C PHE A 238 16.90 21.64 11.71
N VAL A 239 16.18 21.84 12.79
CA VAL A 239 15.44 23.08 13.09
C VAL A 239 15.64 23.45 14.55
N ILE A 240 16.20 24.63 14.82
CA ILE A 240 16.25 25.17 16.17
C ILE A 240 14.91 25.85 16.44
N SER A 241 14.16 25.29 17.37
CA SER A 241 12.79 25.73 17.69
C SER A 241 12.75 26.84 18.71
N ARG A 242 13.54 26.72 19.78
CA ARG A 242 13.55 27.60 20.93
C ARG A 242 14.95 27.81 21.45
N ILE A 243 15.17 28.95 22.08
CA ILE A 243 16.41 29.28 22.77
C ILE A 243 16.07 29.77 24.18
N LEU A 244 16.71 29.24 25.19
CA LEU A 244 16.71 29.76 26.55
C LEU A 244 18.02 30.53 26.72
N ARG A 245 17.91 31.85 26.84
CA ARG A 245 19.04 32.75 27.01
C ARG A 245 19.69 32.57 28.39
N ASN A 246 21.00 32.45 28.40
CA ASN A 246 21.71 32.30 29.65
C ASN A 246 21.74 33.57 30.49
N ASP A 247 21.74 34.77 29.86
CA ASP A 247 21.81 36.07 30.49
C ASP A 247 20.46 36.52 31.11
N THR A 248 19.37 36.30 30.39
CA THR A 248 18.03 36.79 30.80
C THR A 248 17.13 35.69 31.36
N ASN A 249 17.55 34.43 31.23
CA ASN A 249 16.76 33.24 31.59
C ASN A 249 15.36 33.20 30.94
N ARG A 250 15.25 33.79 29.73
CA ARG A 250 14.00 33.85 28.96
C ARG A 250 14.04 32.88 27.78
N ILE A 251 12.90 32.27 27.53
CA ILE A 251 12.72 31.40 26.34
C ILE A 251 12.18 32.24 25.20
N GLU A 252 12.85 32.20 24.06
CA GLU A 252 12.47 32.89 22.84
C GLU A 252 12.23 31.89 21.72
N ILE A 253 11.34 32.23 20.77
CA ILE A 253 11.21 31.50 19.51
C ILE A 253 12.36 31.92 18.61
N VAL A 254 13.06 30.91 18.08
CA VAL A 254 14.22 31.17 17.23
C VAL A 254 13.80 31.60 15.84
N ALA A 255 14.31 32.70 15.37
CA ALA A 255 14.23 33.18 13.98
C ALA A 255 15.56 33.01 13.26
N GLY A 256 15.58 33.14 11.93
CA GLY A 256 16.81 32.99 11.14
C GLY A 256 17.92 33.98 11.52
N ASN A 257 17.57 35.18 11.98
CA ASN A 257 18.46 36.23 12.47
C ASN A 257 18.78 36.13 13.98
N THR A 258 18.25 35.13 14.68
CA THR A 258 18.58 34.90 16.10
C THR A 258 20.05 34.51 16.22
N VAL A 259 20.78 35.27 17.03
CA VAL A 259 22.21 35.06 17.28
C VAL A 259 22.37 34.10 18.45
N LEU A 260 23.29 33.15 18.34
CA LEU A 260 23.63 32.19 19.37
C LEU A 260 24.82 32.70 20.22
N ASN A 261 24.68 32.69 21.53
CA ASN A 261 25.74 33.05 22.46
C ASN A 261 26.21 31.83 23.25
N GLY A 262 27.38 31.94 23.85
CA GLY A 262 27.89 30.86 24.70
C GLY A 262 26.95 30.60 25.88
N ASP A 263 26.81 29.33 26.23
CA ASP A 263 25.94 28.84 27.32
C ASP A 263 24.43 29.02 27.11
N ASP A 264 23.99 29.57 25.98
CA ASP A 264 22.58 29.52 25.62
C ASP A 264 22.13 28.04 25.48
N LYS A 265 20.93 27.72 25.96
CA LYS A 265 20.33 26.42 25.78
C LYS A 265 19.37 26.44 24.60
N ILE A 266 19.46 25.49 23.73
CA ILE A 266 18.62 25.44 22.52
C ILE A 266 17.86 24.12 22.45
N PHE A 267 16.64 24.20 21.93
CA PHE A 267 15.81 23.04 21.61
C PHE A 267 15.82 22.80 20.11
N VAL A 268 16.40 21.68 19.71
CA VAL A 268 16.66 21.33 18.31
C VAL A 268 15.81 20.10 17.94
N ILE A 269 15.20 20.15 16.78
CA ILE A 269 14.59 19.00 16.11
C ILE A 269 15.50 18.66 14.95
N THR A 270 16.02 17.44 14.92
CA THR A 270 16.95 16.97 13.88
C THR A 270 16.60 15.55 13.44
N ALA A 271 17.10 15.17 12.28
CA ALA A 271 17.02 13.77 11.86
C ALA A 271 17.94 12.92 12.75
N GLU A 272 17.53 11.69 13.07
CA GLU A 272 18.25 10.82 14.01
C GLU A 272 19.71 10.59 13.60
N HIS A 273 19.97 10.37 12.31
CA HIS A 273 21.32 10.20 11.76
C HIS A 273 22.21 11.46 11.86
N ASP A 274 21.63 12.64 12.11
CA ASP A 274 22.35 13.91 12.24
C ASP A 274 22.61 14.31 13.70
N VAL A 275 22.01 13.59 14.67
CA VAL A 275 22.11 13.92 16.10
C VAL A 275 23.56 14.10 16.57
N GLU A 276 24.42 13.14 16.32
CA GLU A 276 25.82 13.18 16.77
C GLU A 276 26.63 14.29 16.08
N ALA A 277 26.37 14.54 14.81
CA ALA A 277 27.01 15.64 14.08
C ALA A 277 26.58 17.00 14.63
N ILE A 278 25.30 17.17 14.92
CA ILE A 278 24.74 18.40 15.50
C ILE A 278 25.26 18.62 16.92
N LYS A 279 25.33 17.57 17.76
CA LYS A 279 25.94 17.65 19.09
C LYS A 279 27.40 18.09 19.00
N THR A 280 28.19 17.44 18.15
CA THR A 280 29.62 17.76 17.99
C THR A 280 29.83 19.19 17.53
N PHE A 281 28.97 19.71 16.66
CA PHE A 281 29.11 21.04 16.08
C PHE A 281 28.59 22.16 16.98
N ILE A 282 27.51 21.93 17.73
CA ILE A 282 26.87 22.97 18.55
C ILE A 282 27.37 22.93 19.99
N GLY A 283 27.42 21.76 20.61
CA GLY A 283 27.84 21.63 21.99
C GLY A 283 27.24 20.42 22.70
N GLN A 284 27.11 20.53 24.02
CA GLN A 284 26.79 19.41 24.89
C GLN A 284 25.28 19.18 25.01
N GLU A 285 24.85 17.92 24.94
CA GLU A 285 23.48 17.54 25.24
C GLU A 285 23.13 17.70 26.73
N ILE A 286 21.96 18.20 26.99
CA ILE A 286 21.40 18.35 28.34
C ILE A 286 20.04 17.67 28.41
N GLN A 287 19.71 17.14 29.58
CA GLN A 287 18.39 16.62 29.86
C GLN A 287 17.50 17.77 30.33
N MET A 288 16.65 18.27 29.43
CA MET A 288 15.59 19.20 29.75
C MET A 288 14.26 18.62 29.26
N ASP A 289 13.33 18.48 30.20
CA ASP A 289 11.98 18.01 29.89
C ASP A 289 11.25 18.98 28.94
N ARG A 290 10.41 18.45 28.07
CA ARG A 290 9.58 19.23 27.15
C ARG A 290 8.76 20.31 27.86
N LYS A 291 8.34 20.05 29.10
CA LYS A 291 7.61 21.01 29.96
C LYS A 291 8.45 22.23 30.37
N GLN A 292 9.75 22.06 30.52
CA GLN A 292 10.68 23.13 30.88
C GLN A 292 10.93 24.09 29.71
N TRP A 293 10.65 23.66 28.48
CA TRP A 293 10.69 24.52 27.30
C TRP A 293 9.40 25.31 27.05
N ILE A 294 8.41 25.21 27.92
CA ILE A 294 7.16 25.95 27.90
C ILE A 294 7.13 26.78 29.22
N PRO A 295 7.46 28.08 29.19
CA PRO A 295 7.41 28.90 30.40
C PRO A 295 5.99 28.98 30.95
N ALA A 296 5.84 28.97 32.26
CA ALA A 296 4.54 29.07 32.94
C ALA A 296 3.77 30.38 32.62
N GLU A 297 4.47 31.38 32.12
CA GLU A 297 3.91 32.70 31.74
C GLU A 297 3.91 32.94 30.22
N SER A 298 4.28 31.96 29.41
CA SER A 298 4.43 32.21 27.98
C SER A 298 3.11 32.10 27.23
N GLN A 299 2.84 33.10 26.42
CA GLN A 299 1.78 33.12 25.40
C GLN A 299 2.08 32.15 24.20
N PHE A 300 3.11 31.31 24.30
CA PHE A 300 3.50 30.40 23.24
C PHE A 300 2.89 29.03 23.44
N ILE A 301 2.19 28.57 22.42
CA ILE A 301 1.60 27.24 22.35
C ILE A 301 2.28 26.40 21.25
N SER A 302 2.29 25.11 21.45
CA SER A 302 2.65 24.13 20.40
C SER A 302 1.39 23.39 19.98
N ARG A 303 1.03 23.47 18.70
CA ARG A 303 -0.18 22.86 18.17
C ARG A 303 0.11 22.09 16.90
N ARG A 304 -0.55 20.94 16.74
CA ARG A 304 -0.56 20.20 15.49
C ARG A 304 -1.71 20.70 14.61
N ILE A 305 -1.37 21.20 13.43
CA ILE A 305 -2.32 21.75 12.47
C ILE A 305 -2.38 20.82 11.27
N LEU A 306 -3.60 20.49 10.86
CA LEU A 306 -3.85 19.61 9.74
C LEU A 306 -3.91 20.39 8.43
N VAL A 307 -3.16 19.96 7.42
CA VAL A 307 -3.23 20.53 6.06
C VAL A 307 -4.47 20.00 5.36
N THR A 308 -5.44 20.87 5.11
CA THR A 308 -6.73 20.50 4.48
C THR A 308 -7.11 21.40 3.31
N ARG A 309 -6.39 22.51 3.07
CA ARG A 309 -6.62 23.35 1.90
C ARG A 309 -5.94 22.77 0.66
N SER A 310 -6.71 22.61 -0.41
CA SER A 310 -6.22 22.12 -1.70
C SER A 310 -5.13 23.01 -2.31
N GLU A 311 -5.18 24.32 -2.02
CA GLU A 311 -4.21 25.32 -2.48
C GLU A 311 -2.81 25.14 -1.89
N ILE A 312 -2.71 24.45 -0.75
CA ILE A 312 -1.44 24.17 -0.06
C ILE A 312 -0.80 22.88 -0.58
N ASN A 313 -1.61 22.00 -1.16
CA ASN A 313 -1.13 20.72 -1.67
C ASN A 313 -0.06 20.92 -2.76
N GLY A 314 1.12 20.33 -2.56
CA GLY A 314 2.25 20.44 -3.47
C GLY A 314 3.11 21.69 -3.33
N LYS A 315 2.81 22.61 -2.39
CA LYS A 315 3.66 23.77 -2.11
C LYS A 315 4.80 23.43 -1.16
N GLN A 316 5.95 24.02 -1.38
CA GLN A 316 7.06 23.93 -0.44
C GLN A 316 6.75 24.73 0.82
N LEU A 317 7.13 24.19 1.98
CA LEU A 317 6.93 24.85 3.27
C LEU A 317 7.55 26.26 3.30
N GLY A 318 8.74 26.42 2.73
CA GLY A 318 9.44 27.72 2.66
C GLY A 318 8.70 28.76 1.80
N ALA A 319 7.99 28.32 0.75
CA ALA A 319 7.22 29.20 -0.12
C ALA A 319 6.02 29.83 0.58
N LEU A 320 5.51 29.21 1.63
CA LEU A 320 4.40 29.74 2.44
C LEU A 320 4.83 30.86 3.40
N GLN A 321 6.12 31.05 3.61
CA GLN A 321 6.71 32.07 4.48
C GLN A 321 6.03 32.20 5.86
N LEU A 322 5.50 31.13 6.41
CA LEU A 322 4.70 31.12 7.65
C LEU A 322 5.44 31.76 8.83
N ARG A 323 6.75 31.51 8.89
CA ARG A 323 7.63 32.10 9.92
C ARG A 323 7.70 33.61 9.79
N ARG A 324 7.84 34.14 8.57
CA ARG A 324 7.96 35.58 8.29
C ARG A 324 6.64 36.32 8.48
N LEU A 325 5.53 35.70 8.02
CA LEU A 325 4.21 36.33 8.04
C LEU A 325 3.54 36.31 9.41
N HIS A 326 3.77 35.24 10.18
CA HIS A 326 3.03 35.01 11.43
C HIS A 326 3.92 34.92 12.67
N GLY A 327 5.26 34.96 12.53
CA GLY A 327 6.17 34.87 13.69
C GLY A 327 6.13 33.49 14.39
N ILE A 328 5.82 32.45 13.65
CA ILE A 328 5.76 31.06 14.15
C ILE A 328 6.96 30.25 13.71
N ASN A 329 7.20 29.14 14.38
CA ASN A 329 8.15 28.14 13.95
C ASN A 329 7.46 26.83 13.64
N VAL A 330 7.75 26.26 12.47
CA VAL A 330 7.32 24.91 12.10
C VAL A 330 8.46 23.97 12.43
N THR A 331 8.21 22.97 13.25
CA THR A 331 9.27 22.10 13.77
C THR A 331 9.32 20.74 13.12
N ARG A 332 8.18 20.15 12.88
CA ARG A 332 8.07 18.82 12.27
C ARG A 332 6.72 18.62 11.58
N ILE A 333 6.67 17.65 10.70
CA ILE A 333 5.49 17.28 9.95
C ILE A 333 5.28 15.77 10.10
N ASN A 334 4.10 15.39 10.59
CA ASN A 334 3.72 13.98 10.60
C ASN A 334 2.93 13.67 9.32
N ARG A 335 3.45 12.77 8.52
CA ARG A 335 2.83 12.26 7.28
C ARG A 335 2.63 10.76 7.39
N ALA A 336 1.37 10.33 7.47
CA ALA A 336 1.02 8.90 7.56
C ALA A 336 1.76 8.13 8.68
N GLY A 337 2.00 8.79 9.83
CA GLY A 337 2.70 8.22 10.97
C GLY A 337 4.20 8.51 11.01
N LEU A 338 4.82 8.91 9.91
CA LEU A 338 6.24 9.26 9.85
C LEU A 338 6.47 10.73 10.26
N GLU A 339 7.34 10.97 11.21
CA GLU A 339 7.76 12.32 11.65
C GLU A 339 8.92 12.81 10.78
N LEU A 340 8.69 13.90 10.05
CA LEU A 340 9.66 14.52 9.15
C LEU A 340 10.14 15.86 9.73
N VAL A 341 11.41 16.19 9.50
CA VAL A 341 11.95 17.52 9.84
C VAL A 341 11.35 18.57 8.91
N ALA A 342 10.86 19.68 9.45
CA ALA A 342 10.21 20.73 8.70
C ALA A 342 11.20 21.64 7.96
N THR A 343 11.90 21.09 6.96
CA THR A 343 12.84 21.86 6.12
C THR A 343 12.08 22.76 5.12
N PRO A 344 12.65 23.90 4.70
CA PRO A 344 12.00 24.80 3.76
C PRO A 344 11.63 24.17 2.41
N ASN A 345 12.41 23.17 1.97
CA ASN A 345 12.21 22.47 0.71
C ASN A 345 11.17 21.35 0.77
N LEU A 346 10.69 21.03 1.98
CA LEU A 346 9.70 19.98 2.16
C LEU A 346 8.37 20.39 1.52
N VAL A 347 7.86 19.55 0.66
CA VAL A 347 6.58 19.76 -0.03
C VAL A 347 5.44 19.27 0.86
N LEU A 348 4.50 20.17 1.19
CA LEU A 348 3.31 19.85 1.98
C LEU A 348 2.28 19.09 1.13
N GLN A 349 1.59 18.18 1.79
CA GLN A 349 0.49 17.41 1.20
C GLN A 349 -0.75 17.50 2.08
N ILE A 350 -1.94 17.36 1.47
CA ILE A 350 -3.19 17.25 2.24
C ILE A 350 -3.09 16.02 3.15
N GLY A 351 -3.51 16.18 4.41
CA GLY A 351 -3.37 15.13 5.42
C GLY A 351 -2.12 15.24 6.29
N ASP A 352 -1.14 16.06 5.92
CA ASP A 352 0.02 16.33 6.77
C ASP A 352 -0.41 17.02 8.07
N ARG A 353 0.19 16.60 9.19
CA ARG A 353 0.02 17.24 10.49
C ARG A 353 1.27 18.05 10.79
N VAL A 354 1.16 19.37 10.67
CA VAL A 354 2.25 20.32 10.86
C VAL A 354 2.31 20.74 12.32
N THR A 355 3.43 20.51 13.01
CA THR A 355 3.65 20.98 14.38
C THR A 355 4.17 22.41 14.35
N VAL A 356 3.36 23.34 14.84
CA VAL A 356 3.61 24.79 14.84
C VAL A 356 3.79 25.27 16.27
N VAL A 357 4.78 26.15 16.49
CA VAL A 357 5.06 26.79 17.77
C VAL A 357 4.99 28.31 17.59
N GLY A 358 4.17 28.99 18.39
CA GLY A 358 3.98 30.42 18.32
C GLY A 358 2.98 30.93 19.32
N SER A 359 2.67 32.25 19.27
CA SER A 359 1.56 32.80 20.06
C SER A 359 0.23 32.19 19.61
N GLU A 360 -0.74 32.10 20.47
CA GLU A 360 -2.05 31.49 20.18
C GLU A 360 -2.69 32.11 18.94
N LEU A 361 -2.71 33.44 18.84
CA LEU A 361 -3.25 34.16 17.70
C LEU A 361 -2.51 33.86 16.40
N ALA A 362 -1.19 33.73 16.45
CA ALA A 362 -0.39 33.41 15.29
C ALA A 362 -0.62 31.96 14.82
N VAL A 363 -0.75 31.02 15.75
CA VAL A 363 -1.06 29.61 15.49
C VAL A 363 -2.46 29.47 14.88
N GLU A 364 -3.44 30.24 15.32
CA GLU A 364 -4.79 30.26 14.73
C GLU A 364 -4.76 30.76 13.28
N LYS A 365 -4.03 31.85 12.97
CA LYS A 365 -3.89 32.35 11.60
C LYS A 365 -3.22 31.31 10.68
N VAL A 366 -2.24 30.57 11.20
CA VAL A 366 -1.62 29.47 10.45
C VAL A 366 -2.61 28.32 10.26
N ALA A 367 -3.43 28.02 11.27
CA ALA A 367 -4.48 27.01 11.14
C ALA A 367 -5.52 27.40 10.07
N GLU A 368 -5.90 28.66 9.97
CA GLU A 368 -6.75 29.15 8.89
C GLU A 368 -6.06 29.03 7.53
N THR A 369 -4.78 29.36 7.44
CA THR A 369 -3.99 29.27 6.20
C THR A 369 -3.87 27.84 5.72
N LEU A 370 -3.61 26.88 6.59
CA LEU A 370 -3.48 25.45 6.27
C LEU A 370 -4.83 24.73 6.17
N GLY A 371 -5.89 25.31 6.76
CA GLY A 371 -7.27 24.84 6.71
C GLY A 371 -7.75 24.14 7.97
N ASN A 372 -6.95 23.33 8.62
CA ASN A 372 -7.16 22.63 9.91
C ASN A 372 -8.58 22.06 10.14
N SER A 373 -9.23 21.56 9.08
CA SER A 373 -10.60 21.07 9.11
C SER A 373 -10.66 19.56 8.90
N MET A 374 -10.89 18.80 9.98
CA MET A 374 -11.12 17.35 9.88
C MET A 374 -12.33 17.03 8.99
N LYS A 375 -13.35 17.87 9.00
CA LYS A 375 -14.55 17.68 8.16
C LYS A 375 -14.20 17.70 6.67
N ARG A 376 -13.34 18.63 6.22
CA ARG A 376 -12.88 18.68 4.83
C ARG A 376 -12.04 17.47 4.44
N LEU A 377 -11.29 16.92 5.38
CA LEU A 377 -10.48 15.73 5.15
C LEU A 377 -11.34 14.46 5.01
N ASN A 378 -12.48 14.42 5.67
CA ASN A 378 -13.41 13.29 5.65
C ASN A 378 -14.35 13.33 4.44
N GLU A 379 -14.40 14.42 3.68
CA GLU A 379 -15.19 14.50 2.45
C GLU A 379 -14.41 13.82 1.31
N PRO A 380 -14.93 12.72 0.71
CA PRO A 380 -14.25 12.05 -0.39
C PRO A 380 -14.25 12.93 -1.64
N ASN A 381 -13.10 13.02 -2.29
CA ASN A 381 -13.01 13.76 -3.57
C ASN A 381 -13.40 12.83 -4.73
N LEU A 382 -14.69 12.75 -5.01
CA LEU A 382 -15.22 11.93 -6.09
C LEU A 382 -14.73 12.37 -7.47
N VAL A 383 -14.45 13.66 -7.68
CA VAL A 383 -13.94 14.17 -8.97
C VAL A 383 -12.62 13.52 -9.33
N THR A 384 -11.67 13.47 -8.40
CA THR A 384 -10.37 12.82 -8.64
C THR A 384 -10.53 11.34 -8.96
N ILE A 385 -11.42 10.64 -8.26
CA ILE A 385 -11.68 9.22 -8.48
C ILE A 385 -12.24 9.00 -9.89
N PHE A 386 -13.31 9.70 -10.27
CA PHE A 386 -13.93 9.51 -11.57
C PHE A 386 -13.08 10.00 -12.74
N VAL A 387 -12.34 11.10 -12.59
CA VAL A 387 -11.33 11.52 -13.58
C VAL A 387 -10.27 10.44 -13.75
N GLY A 388 -9.79 9.87 -12.66
CA GLY A 388 -8.83 8.77 -12.70
C GLY A 388 -9.38 7.52 -13.38
N ILE A 389 -10.63 7.15 -13.12
CA ILE A 389 -11.30 6.03 -13.79
C ILE A 389 -11.43 6.29 -15.29
N VAL A 390 -11.88 7.50 -15.70
CA VAL A 390 -11.98 7.87 -17.12
C VAL A 390 -10.63 7.76 -17.82
N LEU A 391 -9.59 8.33 -17.24
CA LEU A 391 -8.22 8.24 -17.79
C LEU A 391 -7.73 6.78 -17.81
N GLY A 392 -8.06 6.01 -16.77
CA GLY A 392 -7.72 4.59 -16.66
C GLY A 392 -8.37 3.76 -17.77
N ILE A 393 -9.63 3.98 -18.05
CA ILE A 393 -10.35 3.30 -19.14
C ILE A 393 -9.76 3.68 -20.49
N ILE A 394 -9.47 4.97 -20.71
CA ILE A 394 -8.84 5.45 -21.96
C ILE A 394 -7.49 4.76 -22.15
N VAL A 395 -6.60 4.81 -21.15
CA VAL A 395 -5.29 4.18 -21.21
C VAL A 395 -5.40 2.66 -21.37
N GLY A 396 -6.33 2.03 -20.65
CA GLY A 396 -6.59 0.60 -20.75
C GLY A 396 -7.08 0.15 -22.13
N SER A 397 -7.79 1.03 -22.84
CA SER A 397 -8.37 0.76 -24.16
C SER A 397 -7.41 1.06 -25.31
N LEU A 398 -6.26 1.72 -25.06
CA LEU A 398 -5.28 2.04 -26.10
C LEU A 398 -4.71 0.76 -26.72
N PRO A 399 -4.86 0.55 -28.05
CA PRO A 399 -4.27 -0.58 -28.73
C PRO A 399 -2.76 -0.33 -28.93
N ILE A 400 -1.92 -1.22 -28.39
CA ILE A 400 -0.47 -1.17 -28.54
C ILE A 400 -0.07 -2.32 -29.44
N SER A 401 0.45 -2.00 -30.63
CA SER A 401 0.91 -3.01 -31.60
C SER A 401 2.37 -3.37 -31.33
N PHE A 402 2.64 -4.66 -31.17
CA PHE A 402 4.00 -5.17 -31.04
C PHE A 402 4.39 -5.97 -32.30
N PRO A 403 5.63 -5.85 -32.79
CA PRO A 403 6.12 -6.68 -33.88
C PRO A 403 6.01 -8.18 -33.52
N GLY A 404 5.35 -8.96 -34.39
CA GLY A 404 5.21 -10.40 -34.18
C GLY A 404 3.92 -10.84 -33.48
N ILE A 405 3.08 -9.92 -33.03
CA ILE A 405 1.77 -10.23 -32.43
C ILE A 405 0.67 -9.86 -33.44
N PRO A 406 -0.23 -10.80 -33.81
CA PRO A 406 -1.26 -10.57 -34.82
C PRO A 406 -2.30 -9.52 -34.43
N GLN A 407 -2.52 -9.32 -33.14
CA GLN A 407 -3.52 -8.38 -32.61
C GLN A 407 -2.88 -7.37 -31.67
N PRO A 408 -3.39 -6.11 -31.64
CA PRO A 408 -2.90 -5.11 -30.70
C PRO A 408 -3.23 -5.50 -29.26
N VAL A 409 -2.23 -5.38 -28.39
CA VAL A 409 -2.34 -5.62 -26.95
C VAL A 409 -2.96 -4.42 -26.27
N LYS A 410 -3.94 -4.65 -25.41
CA LYS A 410 -4.56 -3.60 -24.55
C LYS A 410 -4.25 -3.91 -23.09
N LEU A 411 -4.06 -2.87 -22.28
CA LEU A 411 -3.93 -3.04 -20.82
C LEU A 411 -5.24 -3.47 -20.16
N GLY A 412 -6.36 -3.25 -20.83
CA GLY A 412 -7.70 -3.62 -20.36
C GLY A 412 -8.20 -2.81 -19.17
N LEU A 413 -9.38 -3.20 -18.68
CA LEU A 413 -10.05 -2.55 -17.55
C LEU A 413 -9.40 -2.84 -16.18
N ALA A 414 -8.48 -3.77 -16.11
CA ALA A 414 -7.67 -4.02 -14.92
C ALA A 414 -6.35 -3.22 -14.93
N GLY A 415 -5.59 -3.29 -16.02
CA GLY A 415 -4.25 -2.68 -16.11
C GLY A 415 -4.28 -1.16 -16.25
N GLY A 416 -5.15 -0.62 -17.09
CA GLY A 416 -5.25 0.83 -17.32
C GLY A 416 -5.57 1.62 -16.04
N PRO A 417 -6.68 1.33 -15.36
CA PRO A 417 -7.03 2.00 -14.10
C PRO A 417 -5.98 1.83 -13.01
N LEU A 418 -5.32 0.67 -12.92
CA LEU A 418 -4.24 0.44 -11.95
C LEU A 418 -3.05 1.40 -12.18
N ILE A 419 -2.56 1.47 -13.42
CA ILE A 419 -1.42 2.34 -13.78
C ILE A 419 -1.76 3.80 -13.55
N VAL A 420 -2.93 4.24 -14.03
CA VAL A 420 -3.36 5.64 -13.88
C VAL A 420 -3.53 6.00 -12.40
N ALA A 421 -4.10 5.12 -11.58
CA ALA A 421 -4.23 5.35 -10.14
C ALA A 421 -2.87 5.49 -9.45
N ILE A 422 -1.89 4.64 -9.79
CA ILE A 422 -0.52 4.74 -9.28
C ILE A 422 0.10 6.11 -9.66
N LEU A 423 -0.05 6.54 -10.91
CA LEU A 423 0.49 7.82 -11.38
C LEU A 423 -0.22 9.02 -10.73
N ILE A 424 -1.54 9.01 -10.64
CA ILE A 424 -2.32 10.07 -9.98
C ILE A 424 -1.94 10.15 -8.50
N SER A 425 -1.89 9.03 -7.81
CA SER A 425 -1.54 8.98 -6.40
C SER A 425 -0.15 9.59 -6.13
N ARG A 426 0.79 9.44 -7.05
CA ARG A 426 2.15 9.96 -6.91
C ARG A 426 2.32 11.39 -7.40
N PHE A 427 1.73 11.72 -8.55
CA PHE A 427 2.00 12.97 -9.29
C PHE A 427 0.78 13.91 -9.34
N GLY A 428 -0.41 13.46 -8.95
CA GLY A 428 -1.66 14.20 -9.07
C GLY A 428 -1.64 15.56 -8.39
N TYR A 429 -0.88 15.70 -7.29
CA TYR A 429 -0.74 16.98 -6.59
C TYR A 429 -0.15 18.08 -7.50
N ARG A 430 0.68 17.75 -8.50
CA ARG A 430 1.24 18.70 -9.47
C ARG A 430 0.15 19.31 -10.37
N TYR A 431 -0.92 18.57 -10.58
CA TYR A 431 -2.07 18.97 -11.39
C TYR A 431 -3.27 19.43 -10.54
N LYS A 432 -3.02 19.79 -9.27
CA LYS A 432 -4.05 20.20 -8.31
C LYS A 432 -5.13 19.14 -8.03
N LEU A 433 -4.89 17.89 -8.40
CA LEU A 433 -5.76 16.79 -8.02
C LEU A 433 -5.55 16.48 -6.54
N VAL A 434 -6.65 16.34 -5.81
CA VAL A 434 -6.62 15.93 -4.41
C VAL A 434 -6.44 14.42 -4.38
N THR A 435 -5.22 13.97 -4.10
CA THR A 435 -4.87 12.55 -4.05
C THR A 435 -5.14 11.92 -2.69
N TYR A 436 -5.43 12.74 -1.68
CA TYR A 436 -5.79 12.27 -0.36
C TYR A 436 -7.22 11.72 -0.39
N THR A 437 -7.33 10.44 -0.15
CA THR A 437 -8.60 9.78 0.18
C THR A 437 -8.45 9.26 1.60
N THR A 438 -9.47 9.42 2.44
CA THR A 438 -9.40 8.82 3.78
C THR A 438 -9.17 7.32 3.61
N GLN A 439 -8.37 6.72 4.47
CA GLN A 439 -8.11 5.29 4.43
C GLN A 439 -9.43 4.50 4.44
N SER A 440 -10.41 4.94 5.21
CA SER A 440 -11.74 4.34 5.26
C SER A 440 -12.48 4.40 3.93
N SER A 441 -12.45 5.54 3.23
CA SER A 441 -13.12 5.69 1.93
C SER A 441 -12.46 4.84 0.85
N ASN A 442 -11.13 4.77 0.84
CA ASN A 442 -10.40 3.93 -0.12
C ASN A 442 -10.63 2.44 0.15
N LEU A 443 -10.65 2.02 1.41
CA LEU A 443 -10.99 0.65 1.80
C LEU A 443 -12.42 0.30 1.40
N LEU A 444 -13.38 1.21 1.60
CA LEU A 444 -14.78 0.99 1.17
C LEU A 444 -14.89 0.74 -0.33
N LEU A 445 -14.25 1.59 -1.15
CA LEU A 445 -14.26 1.42 -2.62
C LEU A 445 -13.60 0.10 -3.03
N ARG A 446 -12.49 -0.24 -2.39
CA ARG A 446 -11.78 -1.50 -2.65
C ARG A 446 -12.63 -2.72 -2.30
N GLU A 447 -13.23 -2.73 -1.12
CA GLU A 447 -14.05 -3.86 -0.67
C GLU A 447 -15.35 -3.97 -1.46
N LEU A 448 -15.99 -2.86 -1.78
CA LEU A 448 -17.17 -2.85 -2.66
C LEU A 448 -16.83 -3.39 -4.04
N GLY A 449 -15.74 -2.92 -4.63
CA GLY A 449 -15.28 -3.38 -5.94
C GLY A 449 -14.98 -4.87 -5.99
N ILE A 450 -14.15 -5.36 -5.04
CA ILE A 450 -13.75 -6.77 -5.02
C ILE A 450 -14.93 -7.71 -4.71
N THR A 451 -15.85 -7.32 -3.82
CA THR A 451 -17.02 -8.16 -3.48
C THR A 451 -17.99 -8.29 -4.66
N LEU A 452 -18.28 -7.18 -5.36
CA LEU A 452 -19.08 -7.22 -6.57
C LEU A 452 -18.45 -8.10 -7.65
N PHE A 453 -17.14 -7.93 -7.87
CA PHE A 453 -16.40 -8.74 -8.83
C PHE A 453 -16.45 -10.24 -8.48
N LEU A 454 -16.08 -10.60 -7.23
CA LEU A 454 -16.05 -11.99 -6.79
C LEU A 454 -17.44 -12.65 -6.76
N ALA A 455 -18.48 -11.92 -6.37
CA ALA A 455 -19.84 -12.43 -6.38
C ALA A 455 -20.30 -12.78 -7.81
N CYS A 456 -20.06 -11.88 -8.76
CA CYS A 456 -20.41 -12.10 -10.17
C CYS A 456 -19.62 -13.28 -10.77
N VAL A 457 -18.30 -13.32 -10.54
CA VAL A 457 -17.43 -14.41 -11.01
C VAL A 457 -17.85 -15.74 -10.39
N GLY A 458 -18.16 -15.75 -9.09
CA GLY A 458 -18.56 -16.96 -8.38
C GLY A 458 -19.90 -17.53 -8.90
N LEU A 459 -20.90 -16.68 -9.07
CA LEU A 459 -22.19 -17.10 -9.62
C LEU A 459 -22.05 -17.70 -11.02
N SER A 460 -21.28 -17.03 -11.90
CA SER A 460 -21.05 -17.53 -13.26
C SER A 460 -20.29 -18.85 -13.29
N ALA A 461 -19.32 -19.05 -12.39
CA ALA A 461 -18.52 -20.26 -12.34
C ALA A 461 -19.21 -21.44 -11.64
N GLY A 462 -20.30 -21.21 -10.92
CA GLY A 462 -20.93 -22.22 -10.07
C GLY A 462 -21.50 -23.43 -10.83
N GLU A 463 -22.09 -23.20 -12.01
CA GLU A 463 -22.76 -24.25 -12.80
C GLU A 463 -21.80 -25.39 -13.21
N GLY A 464 -20.56 -25.06 -13.57
CA GLY A 464 -19.56 -26.04 -14.01
C GLY A 464 -18.60 -26.54 -12.93
N PHE A 465 -18.69 -26.04 -11.69
CA PHE A 465 -17.65 -26.24 -10.68
C PHE A 465 -17.45 -27.71 -10.28
N VAL A 466 -18.54 -28.39 -9.88
CA VAL A 466 -18.46 -29.80 -9.44
C VAL A 466 -18.06 -30.72 -10.59
N ASP A 467 -18.62 -30.51 -11.78
CA ASP A 467 -18.25 -31.27 -12.98
C ASP A 467 -16.75 -31.12 -13.31
N THR A 468 -16.26 -29.90 -13.18
CA THR A 468 -14.82 -29.61 -13.41
C THR A 468 -13.92 -30.33 -12.42
N ILE A 469 -14.29 -30.31 -11.12
CA ILE A 469 -13.48 -30.99 -10.09
C ILE A 469 -13.49 -32.51 -10.29
N VAL A 470 -14.67 -33.08 -10.52
CA VAL A 470 -14.86 -34.54 -10.55
C VAL A 470 -14.43 -35.14 -11.88
N ASN A 471 -14.86 -34.55 -13.00
CA ASN A 471 -14.76 -35.15 -14.33
C ASN A 471 -13.66 -34.53 -15.21
N LYS A 472 -13.26 -33.27 -14.99
CA LYS A 472 -12.28 -32.58 -15.85
C LYS A 472 -10.88 -32.45 -15.22
N GLY A 473 -10.61 -33.21 -14.15
CA GLY A 473 -9.27 -33.23 -13.55
C GLY A 473 -8.97 -32.08 -12.58
N GLY A 474 -10.00 -31.39 -12.06
CA GLY A 474 -9.84 -30.28 -11.11
C GLY A 474 -9.08 -30.64 -9.84
N VAL A 475 -9.12 -31.92 -9.40
CA VAL A 475 -8.30 -32.41 -8.28
C VAL A 475 -6.81 -32.27 -8.58
N ALA A 476 -6.39 -32.57 -9.82
CA ALA A 476 -5.00 -32.39 -10.24
C ALA A 476 -4.60 -30.91 -10.26
N TRP A 477 -5.53 -30.01 -10.60
CA TRP A 477 -5.27 -28.57 -10.60
C TRP A 477 -4.92 -28.05 -9.19
N ILE A 478 -5.49 -28.63 -8.14
CA ILE A 478 -5.12 -28.33 -6.75
C ILE A 478 -3.62 -28.62 -6.53
N GLY A 479 -3.17 -29.78 -6.96
CA GLY A 479 -1.75 -30.19 -6.87
C GLY A 479 -0.82 -29.27 -7.69
N TYR A 480 -1.21 -28.94 -8.91
CA TYR A 480 -0.43 -28.03 -9.76
C TYR A 480 -0.38 -26.62 -9.19
N GLY A 481 -1.50 -26.09 -8.66
CA GLY A 481 -1.53 -24.83 -7.95
C GLY A 481 -0.58 -24.83 -6.75
N PHE A 482 -0.57 -25.89 -5.98
CA PHE A 482 0.33 -26.03 -4.84
C PHE A 482 1.82 -26.03 -5.24
N ILE A 483 2.18 -26.69 -6.35
CA ILE A 483 3.54 -26.63 -6.91
C ILE A 483 3.89 -25.21 -7.35
N ILE A 484 2.98 -24.52 -8.05
CA ILE A 484 3.15 -23.13 -8.49
C ILE A 484 3.35 -22.20 -7.30
N THR A 485 2.71 -22.46 -6.16
CA THR A 485 2.90 -21.70 -4.93
C THR A 485 4.25 -22.00 -4.30
N LEU A 486 4.52 -23.27 -4.00
CA LEU A 486 5.67 -23.67 -3.18
C LEU A 486 7.01 -23.47 -3.89
N LEU A 487 7.13 -23.91 -5.14
CA LEU A 487 8.42 -23.99 -5.83
C LEU A 487 9.11 -22.61 -5.93
N PRO A 488 8.46 -21.55 -6.43
CA PRO A 488 9.08 -20.23 -6.48
C PRO A 488 9.42 -19.67 -5.10
N LEU A 489 8.53 -19.84 -4.12
CA LEU A 489 8.71 -19.32 -2.78
C LEU A 489 9.87 -20.00 -2.04
N LEU A 490 10.00 -21.31 -2.17
CA LEU A 490 11.10 -22.05 -1.55
C LEU A 490 12.43 -21.71 -2.20
N ILE A 491 12.52 -21.67 -3.53
CA ILE A 491 13.77 -21.35 -4.23
C ILE A 491 14.22 -19.93 -3.87
N ILE A 492 13.38 -18.94 -4.11
CA ILE A 492 13.75 -17.53 -3.89
C ILE A 492 13.86 -17.20 -2.40
N GLY A 493 13.02 -17.81 -1.55
CA GLY A 493 13.12 -17.66 -0.10
C GLY A 493 14.45 -18.19 0.46
N CYS A 494 14.91 -19.35 -0.02
CA CYS A 494 16.23 -19.88 0.32
C CYS A 494 17.36 -19.02 -0.23
N VAL A 495 17.24 -18.50 -1.46
CA VAL A 495 18.21 -17.54 -2.02
C VAL A 495 18.28 -16.27 -1.17
N GLY A 496 17.14 -15.71 -0.82
CA GLY A 496 17.07 -14.52 0.03
C GLY A 496 17.72 -14.73 1.40
N ARG A 497 17.48 -15.88 2.01
CA ARG A 497 18.07 -16.21 3.33
C ARG A 497 19.56 -16.54 3.24
N TYR A 498 19.98 -17.38 2.29
CA TYR A 498 21.33 -17.88 2.23
C TYR A 498 22.32 -16.88 1.61
N PHE A 499 21.99 -16.31 0.45
CA PHE A 499 22.89 -15.42 -0.29
C PHE A 499 22.78 -13.97 0.18
N TYR A 500 21.57 -13.47 0.38
CA TYR A 500 21.33 -12.08 0.76
C TYR A 500 21.25 -11.88 2.28
N LYS A 501 21.26 -12.96 3.07
CA LYS A 501 21.20 -12.96 4.53
C LYS A 501 20.07 -12.12 5.11
N LEU A 502 18.93 -12.07 4.40
CA LEU A 502 17.78 -11.29 4.81
C LEU A 502 17.29 -11.73 6.20
N ASN A 503 16.95 -10.76 7.03
CA ASN A 503 16.23 -11.02 8.27
C ASN A 503 14.96 -11.82 7.97
N TYR A 504 14.67 -12.82 8.79
CA TYR A 504 13.55 -13.74 8.52
C TYR A 504 12.19 -13.03 8.54
N PHE A 505 12.00 -12.03 9.38
CA PHE A 505 10.74 -11.27 9.42
C PHE A 505 10.55 -10.46 8.13
N THR A 506 11.60 -9.84 7.63
CA THR A 506 11.60 -9.18 6.31
C THR A 506 11.32 -10.17 5.18
N LEU A 507 11.90 -11.38 5.27
CA LEU A 507 11.65 -12.46 4.29
C LEU A 507 10.19 -12.93 4.29
N MET A 508 9.57 -13.06 5.47
CA MET A 508 8.14 -13.35 5.57
C MET A 508 7.30 -12.28 4.87
N GLY A 509 7.65 -11.00 5.06
CA GLY A 509 7.02 -9.88 4.36
C GLY A 509 7.21 -9.95 2.84
N LEU A 510 8.42 -10.27 2.39
CA LEU A 510 8.71 -10.50 0.96
C LEU A 510 7.83 -11.62 0.38
N ILE A 511 7.71 -12.76 1.05
CA ILE A 511 6.90 -13.90 0.60
C ILE A 511 5.41 -13.51 0.53
N ALA A 512 4.86 -12.93 1.59
CA ALA A 512 3.47 -12.49 1.62
C ALA A 512 3.17 -11.39 0.59
N GLY A 513 4.08 -10.42 0.44
CA GLY A 513 3.93 -9.31 -0.51
C GLY A 513 4.06 -9.75 -1.97
N SER A 514 4.98 -10.65 -2.29
CA SER A 514 5.17 -11.18 -3.63
C SER A 514 4.02 -12.07 -4.11
N THR A 515 3.27 -12.66 -3.19
CA THR A 515 2.04 -13.41 -3.45
C THR A 515 0.77 -12.58 -3.27
N THR A 516 0.92 -11.31 -2.87
CA THR A 516 -0.21 -10.39 -2.63
C THR A 516 -1.24 -10.93 -1.62
N ASP A 517 -0.77 -11.66 -0.59
CA ASP A 517 -1.60 -12.43 0.33
C ASP A 517 -1.74 -11.77 1.72
N PRO A 518 -2.86 -11.09 2.02
CA PRO A 518 -3.11 -10.51 3.33
C PRO A 518 -3.18 -11.53 4.48
N PRO A 519 -3.76 -12.74 4.31
CA PRO A 519 -3.70 -13.79 5.33
C PRO A 519 -2.28 -14.19 5.74
N ALA A 520 -1.37 -14.34 4.77
CA ALA A 520 0.03 -14.63 5.06
C ALA A 520 0.74 -13.47 5.77
N LEU A 521 0.40 -12.22 5.42
CA LEU A 521 0.90 -11.05 6.17
C LEU A 521 0.39 -11.05 7.61
N ALA A 522 -0.89 -11.33 7.83
CA ALA A 522 -1.46 -11.41 9.18
C ALA A 522 -0.76 -12.47 10.03
N TYR A 523 -0.52 -13.66 9.45
CA TYR A 523 0.28 -14.71 10.07
C TYR A 523 1.70 -14.23 10.39
N SER A 524 2.35 -13.55 9.44
CA SER A 524 3.72 -13.06 9.59
C SER A 524 3.86 -12.03 10.71
N ASN A 525 2.95 -11.06 10.77
CA ASN A 525 2.93 -10.05 11.84
C ASN A 525 2.67 -10.66 13.22
N MET A 526 1.75 -11.64 13.30
CA MET A 526 1.46 -12.34 14.54
C MET A 526 2.67 -13.17 15.01
N ALA A 527 3.36 -13.84 14.10
CA ALA A 527 4.52 -14.67 14.42
C ALA A 527 5.76 -13.82 14.78
N ALA A 528 5.96 -12.70 14.11
CA ALA A 528 7.10 -11.81 14.33
C ALA A 528 6.95 -10.97 15.62
N GLY A 529 5.72 -10.54 15.94
CA GLY A 529 5.46 -9.60 17.04
C GLY A 529 6.01 -8.19 16.81
N ASN A 530 6.39 -7.85 15.57
CA ASN A 530 6.91 -6.55 15.16
C ASN A 530 6.44 -6.19 13.74
N ASP A 531 6.75 -4.98 13.26
CA ASP A 531 6.28 -4.44 11.98
C ASP A 531 7.19 -4.82 10.77
N ALA A 532 8.28 -5.54 10.95
CA ALA A 532 9.20 -5.88 9.87
C ALA A 532 8.55 -6.65 8.72
N PRO A 533 7.63 -7.63 8.94
CA PRO A 533 6.92 -8.25 7.84
C PRO A 533 6.03 -7.27 7.08
N ALA A 534 5.38 -6.35 7.78
CA ALA A 534 4.53 -5.34 7.14
C ALA A 534 5.36 -4.38 6.25
N VAL A 535 6.56 -4.00 6.68
CA VAL A 535 7.50 -3.18 5.90
C VAL A 535 7.98 -3.95 4.67
N GLY A 536 8.41 -5.20 4.83
CA GLY A 536 8.82 -6.06 3.71
C GLY A 536 7.70 -6.25 2.69
N TYR A 537 6.49 -6.51 3.16
CA TYR A 537 5.28 -6.61 2.34
C TYR A 537 5.03 -5.32 1.55
N ALA A 538 4.97 -4.19 2.24
CA ALA A 538 4.70 -2.89 1.62
C ALA A 538 5.76 -2.49 0.60
N THR A 539 6.99 -2.93 0.76
CA THR A 539 8.10 -2.66 -0.16
C THR A 539 7.90 -3.36 -1.51
N VAL A 540 7.45 -4.61 -1.51
CA VAL A 540 7.37 -5.41 -2.75
C VAL A 540 5.97 -5.46 -3.36
N TYR A 541 4.93 -5.29 -2.56
CA TYR A 541 3.54 -5.39 -2.98
C TYR A 541 3.18 -4.53 -4.20
N PRO A 542 3.61 -3.25 -4.31
CA PRO A 542 3.30 -2.40 -5.45
C PRO A 542 3.77 -2.99 -6.78
N LEU A 543 5.04 -3.36 -6.84
CA LEU A 543 5.64 -3.91 -8.05
C LEU A 543 5.06 -5.29 -8.39
N THR A 544 4.90 -6.14 -7.39
CA THR A 544 4.35 -7.49 -7.61
C THR A 544 2.90 -7.48 -8.03
N MET A 545 2.09 -6.59 -7.48
CA MET A 545 0.70 -6.43 -7.93
C MET A 545 0.65 -6.05 -9.41
N PHE A 546 1.45 -5.07 -9.83
CA PHE A 546 1.56 -4.70 -11.24
C PHE A 546 2.03 -5.85 -12.13
N LEU A 547 3.11 -6.54 -11.73
CA LEU A 547 3.67 -7.64 -12.52
C LEU A 547 2.70 -8.83 -12.63
N ARG A 548 1.95 -9.15 -11.59
CA ARG A 548 0.97 -10.26 -11.64
C ARG A 548 -0.20 -9.95 -12.55
N VAL A 549 -0.71 -8.72 -12.54
CA VAL A 549 -1.73 -8.28 -13.50
C VAL A 549 -1.18 -8.36 -14.92
N LEU A 550 0.01 -7.82 -15.13
CA LEU A 550 0.64 -7.81 -16.45
C LEU A 550 0.96 -9.23 -16.98
N THR A 551 1.57 -10.07 -16.15
CA THR A 551 1.93 -11.45 -16.56
C THR A 551 0.70 -12.30 -16.84
N ALA A 552 -0.39 -12.15 -16.09
CA ALA A 552 -1.65 -12.86 -16.36
C ALA A 552 -2.22 -12.49 -17.74
N GLN A 553 -2.22 -11.19 -18.09
CA GLN A 553 -2.62 -10.75 -19.42
C GLN A 553 -1.69 -11.26 -20.51
N LEU A 554 -0.38 -11.13 -20.33
CA LEU A 554 0.62 -11.53 -21.31
C LEU A 554 0.58 -13.05 -21.57
N MET A 555 0.34 -13.87 -20.56
CA MET A 555 0.18 -15.33 -20.75
C MET A 555 -1.00 -15.63 -21.68
N ILE A 556 -2.14 -14.97 -21.51
CA ILE A 556 -3.28 -15.13 -22.42
C ILE A 556 -2.91 -14.65 -23.82
N LEU A 557 -2.33 -13.46 -23.95
CA LEU A 557 -2.05 -12.84 -25.25
C LEU A 557 -1.00 -13.57 -26.08
N PHE A 558 0.02 -14.14 -25.45
CA PHE A 558 1.16 -14.75 -26.15
C PHE A 558 1.05 -16.28 -26.32
N PHE A 559 0.38 -16.95 -25.40
CA PHE A 559 0.38 -18.42 -25.36
C PHE A 559 -1.00 -19.05 -25.66
N TYR A 560 -2.06 -18.22 -25.72
CA TYR A 560 -3.34 -18.70 -26.20
C TYR A 560 -3.34 -18.74 -27.73
N THR A 561 -3.25 -19.93 -28.28
CA THR A 561 -3.25 -20.21 -29.74
C THR A 561 -4.46 -21.05 -30.13
#